data_a366a9c09dd489d28cc0ad9168408d2a
#
_entry.id   a366a9c09dd489d28cc0ad9168408d2a
#
_cell.length_a   1.000
_cell.length_b   1.000
_cell.length_c   1.000
_cell.angle_alpha   90.00
_cell.angle_beta   90.00
_cell.angle_gamma   90.00
#
_symmetry.space_group_name_H-M   'P 1'
#
loop_
_entity.id
_entity.type
_entity.pdbx_description
1 polymer ?
#
loop_
_entity_poly.entity_id
_entity_poly.type
_entity_poly.pdbx_seq_one_letter_code
_entity_poly.pdbx_strand_id
1 'polypeptide(L)'
;AMIELDPLKPGARIAWRGNARNALYSVNVTPFIEDGVIYGCDVESSSFMAVRLEDGKRLWATHQPTIGEGNSGRHGTAFVVQHEDRYFLFSETGDLILARLTPESYHEISRAHLLDPTNEAFGRDVVWSHPAFAHQNIYVRNDKEIVCVSLAKKDY
;
A
#
# COMPACT_ATOMS: atom_id res chain seq x y z
N ALA A 1 17.49 -2.24 1.02
CA ALA A 1 18.41 -2.61 -0.06
C ALA A 1 17.67 -3.34 -1.17
N MET A 2 18.10 -3.16 -2.39
CA MET A 2 17.72 -3.99 -3.53
C MET A 2 18.74 -5.10 -3.70
N ILE A 3 18.26 -6.32 -3.78
CA ILE A 3 19.10 -7.51 -4.01
C ILE A 3 18.74 -8.06 -5.39
N GLU A 4 19.75 -8.21 -6.21
CA GLU A 4 19.63 -8.83 -7.53
C GLU A 4 20.12 -10.28 -7.43
N LEU A 5 19.28 -11.21 -7.90
CA LEU A 5 19.61 -12.63 -7.96
C LEU A 5 20.21 -12.95 -9.33
N ASP A 6 21.24 -13.82 -9.35
CA ASP A 6 21.78 -14.33 -10.60
C ASP A 6 20.82 -15.37 -11.19
N PRO A 7 20.30 -15.19 -12.41
CA PRO A 7 19.33 -16.10 -12.99
C PRO A 7 19.92 -17.45 -13.47
N LEU A 8 21.24 -17.54 -13.57
CA LEU A 8 21.91 -18.69 -14.18
C LEU A 8 22.62 -19.60 -13.16
N LYS A 9 22.94 -19.08 -11.98
CA LYS A 9 23.63 -19.83 -10.91
C LYS A 9 23.26 -19.29 -9.53
N PRO A 10 23.42 -20.10 -8.46
CA PRO A 10 23.23 -19.59 -7.11
C PRO A 10 24.15 -18.40 -6.82
N GLY A 11 23.55 -17.23 -6.60
CA GLY A 11 24.29 -16.00 -6.33
C GLY A 11 23.36 -14.81 -6.18
N ALA A 12 23.81 -13.82 -5.42
CA ALA A 12 23.09 -12.59 -5.20
C ALA A 12 24.06 -11.42 -5.01
N ARG A 13 23.68 -10.23 -5.44
CA ARG A 13 24.44 -9.00 -5.19
C ARG A 13 23.51 -7.89 -4.72
N ILE A 14 24.05 -6.97 -3.96
CA ILE A 14 23.32 -5.74 -3.60
C ILE A 14 23.46 -4.78 -4.78
N ALA A 15 22.33 -4.48 -5.43
CA ALA A 15 22.27 -3.49 -6.48
C ALA A 15 22.41 -2.07 -5.91
N TRP A 16 21.65 -1.77 -4.84
CA TRP A 16 21.78 -0.52 -4.08
C TRP A 16 21.29 -0.67 -2.63
N ARG A 17 21.68 0.29 -1.80
CA ARG A 17 21.22 0.41 -0.41
C ARG A 17 20.48 1.72 -0.21
N GLY A 18 19.31 1.66 0.37
CA GLY A 18 18.58 2.83 0.83
C GLY A 18 19.08 3.33 2.19
N ASN A 19 18.66 4.51 2.56
CA ASN A 19 18.84 5.13 3.86
C ASN A 19 17.51 5.73 4.33
N ALA A 20 17.46 6.32 5.52
CA ALA A 20 16.23 6.87 6.11
C ALA A 20 15.52 7.94 5.25
N ARG A 21 16.18 8.52 4.25
CA ARG A 21 15.59 9.53 3.37
C ARG A 21 14.94 8.96 2.11
N ASN A 22 15.42 7.80 1.64
CA ASN A 22 14.98 7.22 0.36
C ASN A 22 14.61 5.74 0.45
N ALA A 23 14.73 5.11 1.60
CA ALA A 23 14.32 3.73 1.77
C ALA A 23 12.80 3.59 1.86
N LEU A 24 12.34 2.43 1.44
CA LEU A 24 11.01 1.93 1.68
C LEU A 24 11.16 0.68 2.55
N TYR A 25 10.79 0.80 3.83
CA TYR A 25 10.84 -0.28 4.79
C TYR A 25 9.43 -0.83 5.02
N SER A 26 9.00 -1.76 4.18
CA SER A 26 7.70 -2.42 4.34
C SER A 26 7.75 -3.47 5.44
N VAL A 27 6.71 -3.52 6.27
CA VAL A 27 6.55 -4.52 7.33
C VAL A 27 5.24 -5.29 7.17
N ASN A 28 4.10 -4.60 7.16
CA ASN A 28 2.78 -5.23 7.14
C ASN A 28 2.28 -5.55 5.72
N VAL A 29 2.90 -4.96 4.70
CA VAL A 29 2.46 -5.01 3.30
C VAL A 29 3.63 -5.35 2.40
N THR A 30 3.40 -6.19 1.41
CA THR A 30 4.38 -6.40 0.33
C THR A 30 4.32 -5.22 -0.63
N PRO A 31 5.46 -4.58 -0.97
CA PRO A 31 5.51 -3.56 -2.00
C PRO A 31 5.10 -4.12 -3.36
N PHE A 32 4.48 -3.29 -4.17
CA PHE A 32 4.10 -3.59 -5.54
C PHE A 32 5.14 -3.01 -6.51
N ILE A 33 5.49 -3.73 -7.56
CA ILE A 33 6.48 -3.27 -8.56
C ILE A 33 5.82 -3.27 -9.93
N GLU A 34 5.86 -2.13 -10.61
CA GLU A 34 5.41 -1.96 -11.98
C GLU A 34 6.28 -0.93 -12.71
N ASP A 35 6.63 -1.20 -13.96
CA ASP A 35 7.35 -0.32 -14.86
C ASP A 35 8.59 0.37 -14.24
N GLY A 36 9.37 -0.40 -13.47
CA GLY A 36 10.59 0.10 -12.85
C GLY A 36 10.37 0.99 -11.62
N VAL A 37 9.17 1.00 -11.06
CA VAL A 37 8.82 1.72 -9.83
C VAL A 37 8.32 0.75 -8.76
N ILE A 38 8.76 0.96 -7.53
CA ILE A 38 8.30 0.26 -6.33
C ILE A 38 7.30 1.17 -5.63
N TYR A 39 6.08 0.69 -5.41
CA TYR A 39 5.04 1.37 -4.63
C TYR A 39 4.83 0.62 -3.32
N GLY A 40 4.76 1.32 -2.20
CA GLY A 40 4.55 0.67 -0.91
C GLY A 40 4.51 1.61 0.28
N CYS A 41 4.22 1.06 1.44
CA CYS A 41 4.18 1.78 2.70
C CYS A 41 5.53 1.68 3.42
N ASP A 42 6.01 2.81 3.90
CA ASP A 42 7.22 2.89 4.71
C ASP A 42 6.88 2.91 6.21
N VAL A 43 7.45 1.98 6.96
CA VAL A 43 7.15 1.81 8.39
C VAL A 43 7.60 2.99 9.25
N GLU A 44 8.70 3.65 8.90
CA GLU A 44 9.27 4.72 9.73
C GLU A 44 8.51 6.04 9.57
N SER A 45 8.07 6.34 8.35
CA SER A 45 7.34 7.59 8.05
C SER A 45 5.84 7.43 7.95
N SER A 46 5.32 6.18 7.97
CA SER A 46 3.91 5.85 7.69
C SER A 46 3.40 6.32 6.32
N SER A 47 4.28 6.77 5.43
CA SER A 47 3.88 7.24 4.13
C SER A 47 3.75 6.11 3.12
N PHE A 48 2.83 6.25 2.20
CA PHE A 48 2.81 5.52 0.94
C PHE A 48 3.70 6.26 -0.05
N MET A 49 4.55 5.53 -0.77
CA MET A 49 5.55 6.18 -1.63
C MET A 49 5.85 5.40 -2.89
N ALA A 50 6.41 6.11 -3.88
CA ALA A 50 7.04 5.54 -5.05
C ALA A 50 8.55 5.69 -4.97
N VAL A 51 9.25 4.61 -5.29
CA VAL A 51 10.71 4.55 -5.30
C VAL A 51 11.17 3.94 -6.62
N ARG A 52 12.14 4.56 -7.29
CA ARG A 52 12.69 4.02 -8.52
C ARG A 52 13.44 2.72 -8.25
N LEU A 53 13.12 1.68 -9.02
CA LEU A 53 13.69 0.34 -8.84
C LEU A 53 15.20 0.32 -9.09
N GLU A 54 15.68 1.11 -10.06
CA GLU A 54 17.08 1.12 -10.53
C GLU A 54 18.06 1.60 -9.45
N ASP A 55 17.74 2.68 -8.74
CA ASP A 55 18.67 3.39 -7.85
C ASP A 55 18.12 3.66 -6.44
N GLY A 56 16.88 3.28 -6.17
CA GLY A 56 16.22 3.52 -4.89
C GLY A 56 15.85 4.99 -4.65
N LYS A 57 15.83 5.83 -5.68
CA LYS A 57 15.43 7.23 -5.54
C LYS A 57 13.94 7.34 -5.24
N ARG A 58 13.60 8.00 -4.11
CA ARG A 58 12.21 8.35 -3.82
C ARG A 58 11.70 9.35 -4.85
N LEU A 59 10.60 9.01 -5.52
CA LEU A 59 9.93 9.84 -6.51
C LEU A 59 8.93 10.77 -5.84
N TRP A 60 8.05 10.20 -5.00
CA TRP A 60 7.10 10.93 -4.17
C TRP A 60 6.73 10.14 -2.90
N ALA A 61 6.07 10.80 -1.96
CA ALA A 61 5.49 10.21 -0.75
C ALA A 61 4.26 11.00 -0.32
N THR A 62 3.25 10.32 0.23
CA THR A 62 1.99 10.89 0.75
C THR A 62 1.46 10.06 1.91
N HIS A 63 0.71 10.67 2.82
CA HIS A 63 0.02 9.98 3.90
C HIS A 63 -1.46 9.69 3.58
N GLN A 64 -1.96 10.16 2.43
CA GLN A 64 -3.39 10.07 2.08
C GLN A 64 -3.97 8.65 2.20
N PRO A 65 -3.32 7.58 1.64
CA PRO A 65 -3.89 6.25 1.71
C PRO A 65 -3.54 5.47 2.99
N THR A 66 -2.77 6.03 3.90
CA THR A 66 -2.34 5.38 5.14
C THR A 66 -3.02 6.00 6.36
N ILE A 67 -2.37 6.95 7.01
CA ILE A 67 -2.83 7.60 8.25
C ILE A 67 -3.55 8.93 8.01
N GLY A 68 -3.68 9.37 6.77
CA GLY A 68 -4.23 10.67 6.36
C GLY A 68 -3.22 11.80 6.41
N GLU A 69 -3.41 12.82 5.56
CA GLU A 69 -2.54 14.00 5.51
C GLU A 69 -2.59 14.80 6.82
N GLY A 70 -1.44 15.36 7.19
CA GLY A 70 -1.30 16.12 8.42
C GLY A 70 -1.12 15.28 9.68
N ASN A 71 -1.27 13.97 9.59
CA ASN A 71 -1.01 13.06 10.69
C ASN A 71 0.44 12.57 10.68
N SER A 72 0.92 12.16 11.84
CA SER A 72 2.23 11.55 12.01
C SER A 72 2.09 10.22 12.74
N GLY A 73 2.95 9.28 12.43
CA GLY A 73 2.91 7.95 13.05
C GLY A 73 4.02 7.06 12.51
N ARG A 74 3.97 5.80 12.93
CA ARG A 74 4.80 4.70 12.41
C ARG A 74 3.90 3.56 12.00
N HIS A 75 4.41 2.69 11.12
CA HIS A 75 3.70 1.50 10.64
C HIS A 75 2.39 1.80 9.87
N GLY A 76 2.28 2.97 9.21
CA GLY A 76 1.15 3.27 8.35
C GLY A 76 0.98 2.22 7.24
N THR A 77 -0.25 1.75 7.04
CA THR A 77 -0.52 0.58 6.21
C THR A 77 -1.63 0.86 5.20
N ALA A 78 -1.38 0.50 3.94
CA ALA A 78 -2.38 0.37 2.89
C ALA A 78 -2.03 -0.84 2.02
N PHE A 79 -2.97 -1.79 1.90
CA PHE A 79 -2.80 -2.99 1.08
C PHE A 79 -3.15 -2.67 -0.37
N VAL A 80 -2.23 -2.93 -1.29
CA VAL A 80 -2.36 -2.57 -2.70
C VAL A 80 -2.72 -3.78 -3.54
N VAL A 81 -3.76 -3.65 -4.36
CA VAL A 81 -4.17 -4.67 -5.34
C VAL A 81 -4.40 -3.99 -6.69
N GLN A 82 -3.68 -4.43 -7.70
CA GLN A 82 -3.82 -3.91 -9.06
C GLN A 82 -5.13 -4.36 -9.70
N HIS A 83 -5.77 -3.47 -10.41
CA HIS A 83 -6.96 -3.71 -11.24
C HIS A 83 -6.86 -2.91 -12.54
N GLU A 84 -6.39 -3.55 -13.60
CA GLU A 84 -6.11 -2.92 -14.91
C GLU A 84 -5.12 -1.73 -14.77
N ASP A 85 -5.53 -0.52 -15.16
CA ASP A 85 -4.77 0.73 -15.07
C ASP A 85 -4.94 1.47 -13.72
N ARG A 86 -5.55 0.82 -12.72
CA ARG A 86 -5.89 1.39 -11.41
C ARG A 86 -5.49 0.44 -10.29
N TYR A 87 -5.59 0.97 -9.07
CA TYR A 87 -5.24 0.24 -7.87
C TYR A 87 -6.31 0.41 -6.82
N PHE A 88 -6.71 -0.72 -6.22
CA PHE A 88 -7.41 -0.70 -4.94
C PHE A 88 -6.37 -0.63 -3.83
N LEU A 89 -6.53 0.35 -2.94
CA LEU A 89 -5.78 0.43 -1.70
C LEU A 89 -6.76 0.26 -0.54
N PHE A 90 -6.52 -0.71 0.33
CA PHE A 90 -7.28 -0.87 1.55
C PHE A 90 -6.47 -0.31 2.71
N SER A 91 -6.92 0.83 3.24
CA SER A 91 -6.23 1.59 4.29
C SER A 91 -6.40 0.96 5.66
N GLU A 92 -5.46 1.20 6.56
CA GLU A 92 -5.60 0.84 7.98
C GLU A 92 -6.75 1.57 8.70
N THR A 93 -7.30 2.63 8.10
CA THR A 93 -8.49 3.35 8.59
C THR A 93 -9.81 2.66 8.22
N GLY A 94 -9.75 1.53 7.50
CA GLY A 94 -10.94 0.79 7.05
C GLY A 94 -11.54 1.29 5.74
N ASP A 95 -10.82 2.15 5.03
CA ASP A 95 -11.26 2.71 3.75
C ASP A 95 -10.76 1.87 2.57
N LEU A 96 -11.65 1.64 1.61
CA LEU A 96 -11.28 1.21 0.27
C LEU A 96 -11.09 2.43 -0.62
N ILE A 97 -9.92 2.53 -1.21
CA ILE A 97 -9.52 3.64 -2.07
C ILE A 97 -9.29 3.10 -3.49
N LEU A 98 -9.83 3.77 -4.49
CA LEU A 98 -9.47 3.57 -5.90
C LEU A 98 -8.53 4.70 -6.29
N ALA A 99 -7.34 4.34 -6.81
CA ALA A 99 -6.32 5.32 -7.18
C ALA A 99 -5.64 4.98 -8.50
N ARG A 100 -4.95 5.96 -9.08
CA ARG A 100 -3.89 5.79 -10.07
C ARG A 100 -2.55 6.06 -9.43
N LEU A 101 -1.59 5.21 -9.74
CA LEU A 101 -0.20 5.36 -9.32
C LEU A 101 0.64 5.57 -10.57
N THR A 102 1.45 6.62 -10.56
CA THR A 102 2.41 6.91 -11.63
C THR A 102 3.77 7.25 -11.03
N PRO A 103 4.86 7.24 -11.81
CA PRO A 103 6.15 7.72 -11.31
C PRO A 103 6.12 9.16 -10.79
N GLU A 104 5.16 9.98 -11.26
CA GLU A 104 5.05 11.40 -10.93
C GLU A 104 4.17 11.67 -9.71
N SER A 105 3.13 10.85 -9.48
CA SER A 105 2.15 11.15 -8.43
C SER A 105 1.27 9.97 -8.01
N TYR A 106 0.74 10.09 -6.80
CA TYR A 106 -0.46 9.41 -6.32
C TYR A 106 -1.69 10.26 -6.69
N HIS A 107 -2.70 9.63 -7.28
CA HIS A 107 -3.97 10.28 -7.59
C HIS A 107 -5.14 9.44 -7.09
N GLU A 108 -5.80 9.90 -6.03
CA GLU A 108 -7.02 9.28 -5.52
C GLU A 108 -8.20 9.60 -6.45
N ILE A 109 -8.90 8.55 -6.91
CA ILE A 109 -10.08 8.68 -7.76
C ILE A 109 -11.34 8.71 -6.91
N SER A 110 -11.42 7.79 -5.93
CA SER A 110 -12.56 7.70 -5.02
C SER A 110 -12.18 6.94 -3.75
N ARG A 111 -13.01 7.12 -2.70
CA ARG A 111 -12.85 6.47 -1.41
C ARG A 111 -14.22 6.08 -0.84
N ALA A 112 -14.28 4.92 -0.20
CA ALA A 112 -15.44 4.47 0.56
C ALA A 112 -15.00 3.87 1.88
N HIS A 113 -15.61 4.27 2.98
CA HIS A 113 -15.39 3.64 4.28
C HIS A 113 -16.18 2.33 4.35
N LEU A 114 -15.53 1.22 4.68
CA LEU A 114 -16.14 -0.11 4.69
C LEU A 114 -16.38 -0.67 6.09
N LEU A 115 -15.48 -0.41 7.03
CA LEU A 115 -15.61 -0.85 8.44
C LEU A 115 -14.69 -0.03 9.34
N ASP A 116 -15.06 0.07 10.61
CA ASP A 116 -14.28 0.76 11.62
C ASP A 116 -13.07 -0.07 12.06
N PRO A 117 -11.91 0.55 12.30
CA PRO A 117 -10.80 -0.11 12.95
C PRO A 117 -11.14 -0.44 14.39
N THR A 118 -10.75 -1.63 14.85
CA THR A 118 -11.09 -2.15 16.20
C THR A 118 -9.89 -2.68 16.96
N ASN A 119 -8.72 -2.70 16.33
CA ASN A 119 -7.47 -3.10 16.97
C ASN A 119 -6.58 -1.87 17.17
N GLU A 120 -6.00 -1.74 18.36
CA GLU A 120 -5.11 -0.64 18.68
C GLU A 120 -3.66 -1.00 18.42
N ALA A 121 -2.95 -0.14 17.67
CA ALA A 121 -1.53 -0.27 17.45
C ALA A 121 -0.86 1.11 17.40
N PHE A 122 0.25 1.27 18.12
CA PHE A 122 1.03 2.53 18.16
C PHE A 122 0.19 3.76 18.51
N GLY A 123 -0.79 3.59 19.44
CA GLY A 123 -1.63 4.67 19.94
C GLY A 123 -2.74 5.14 19.01
N ARG A 124 -3.14 4.31 18.04
CA ARG A 124 -4.28 4.54 17.16
C ARG A 124 -4.98 3.24 16.80
N ASP A 125 -6.26 3.37 16.45
CA ASP A 125 -7.03 2.23 15.96
C ASP A 125 -6.67 1.92 14.50
N VAL A 126 -6.51 0.61 14.19
CA VAL A 126 -6.06 0.13 12.88
C VAL A 126 -6.84 -1.09 12.40
N VAL A 127 -6.92 -1.25 11.07
CA VAL A 127 -7.26 -2.50 10.39
C VAL A 127 -6.01 -3.00 9.67
N TRP A 128 -5.40 -4.07 10.18
CA TRP A 128 -4.20 -4.67 9.57
C TRP A 128 -4.49 -6.06 9.01
N SER A 129 -5.65 -6.21 8.40
CA SER A 129 -6.04 -7.44 7.71
C SER A 129 -6.03 -7.22 6.21
N HIS A 130 -5.40 -8.14 5.48
CA HIS A 130 -5.44 -8.13 4.02
C HIS A 130 -6.88 -8.24 3.50
N PRO A 131 -7.29 -7.39 2.53
CA PRO A 131 -8.55 -7.58 1.83
C PRO A 131 -8.45 -8.80 0.90
N ALA A 132 -9.60 -9.44 0.63
CA ALA A 132 -9.73 -10.44 -0.40
C ALA A 132 -10.71 -9.96 -1.48
N PHE A 133 -10.39 -10.24 -2.75
CA PHE A 133 -11.24 -9.89 -3.88
C PHE A 133 -11.69 -11.15 -4.61
N ALA A 134 -12.99 -11.32 -4.76
CA ALA A 134 -13.57 -12.45 -5.49
C ALA A 134 -14.96 -12.09 -6.04
N HIS A 135 -15.30 -12.56 -7.24
CA HIS A 135 -16.65 -12.43 -7.82
C HIS A 135 -17.21 -11.02 -7.77
N GLN A 136 -16.40 -10.02 -8.14
CA GLN A 136 -16.75 -8.59 -8.10
C GLN A 136 -17.13 -8.08 -6.70
N ASN A 137 -16.58 -8.70 -5.65
CA ASN A 137 -16.74 -8.24 -4.28
C ASN A 137 -15.38 -8.08 -3.62
N ILE A 138 -15.35 -7.21 -2.62
CA ILE A 138 -14.28 -7.13 -1.65
C ILE A 138 -14.76 -7.70 -0.31
N TYR A 139 -13.90 -8.47 0.34
CA TYR A 139 -14.10 -9.01 1.68
C TYR A 139 -13.03 -8.40 2.58
N VAL A 140 -13.44 -7.71 3.61
CA VAL A 140 -12.58 -7.08 4.59
C VAL A 140 -13.02 -7.48 6.00
N ARG A 141 -12.08 -7.47 6.95
CA ARG A 141 -12.40 -7.78 8.34
C ARG A 141 -11.65 -6.90 9.31
N ASN A 142 -12.25 -6.67 10.45
CA ASN A 142 -11.61 -6.25 11.68
C ASN A 142 -11.65 -7.41 12.71
N ASP A 143 -11.49 -7.14 14.02
CA ASP A 143 -11.52 -8.18 15.06
C ASP A 143 -12.95 -8.56 15.48
N LYS A 144 -13.97 -7.88 14.98
CA LYS A 144 -15.38 -8.07 15.37
C LYS A 144 -16.25 -8.63 14.24
N GLU A 145 -15.91 -8.32 12.99
CA GLU A 145 -16.77 -8.63 11.84
C GLU A 145 -15.98 -8.87 10.55
N ILE A 146 -16.64 -9.55 9.61
CA ILE A 146 -16.25 -9.67 8.21
C ILE A 146 -17.34 -9.00 7.39
N VAL A 147 -16.94 -8.06 6.53
CA VAL A 147 -17.83 -7.32 5.65
C VAL A 147 -17.57 -7.73 4.20
N CYS A 148 -18.66 -7.96 3.45
CA CYS A 148 -18.63 -8.21 2.01
C CYS A 148 -19.32 -7.05 1.30
N VAL A 149 -18.60 -6.38 0.39
CA VAL A 149 -19.13 -5.25 -0.38
C VAL A 149 -19.02 -5.54 -1.87
N SER A 150 -20.12 -5.34 -2.60
CA SER A 150 -20.15 -5.49 -4.05
C SER A 150 -19.45 -4.32 -4.72
N LEU A 151 -18.53 -4.64 -5.65
CA LEU A 151 -17.85 -3.70 -6.54
C LEU A 151 -18.46 -3.73 -7.95
N ALA A 152 -19.54 -4.52 -8.16
CA ALA A 152 -20.22 -4.58 -9.43
C ALA A 152 -20.82 -3.22 -9.80
N LYS A 153 -20.65 -2.82 -11.06
CA LYS A 153 -21.35 -1.65 -11.59
C LYS A 153 -22.85 -1.91 -11.53
N LYS A 154 -23.59 -0.99 -10.91
CA LYS A 154 -25.06 -1.02 -10.99
C LYS A 154 -25.44 -0.41 -12.33
N ASP A 155 -26.15 -1.18 -13.16
CA ASP A 155 -26.84 -0.65 -14.33
C ASP A 155 -28.09 0.10 -13.81
N TYR A 156 -28.07 1.42 -13.94
CA TYR A 156 -29.20 2.29 -13.65
C TYR A 156 -29.99 2.55 -14.94
#